data_a2391de94844ebe29748e97e4eb1affd
#
_entry.id   a2391de94844ebe29748e97e4eb1affd
#
_cell.length_a   1.000
_cell.length_b   1.000
_cell.length_c   1.000
_cell.angle_alpha   90.00
_cell.angle_beta   90.00
_cell.angle_gamma   90.00
#
_symmetry.space_group_name_H-M   'P 1'
#
loop_
_entity.id
_entity.type
_entity.pdbx_description
1 polymer ?
#
loop_
_entity_poly.entity_id
_entity_poly.type
_entity_poly.pdbx_seq_one_letter_code
_entity_poly.pdbx_strand_id
1 'polypeptide(L)'
;MQITTSLIKSWLNCPLEAYYDLQGITSKPHPGTALDRGTYLHAWLETGTPPERPADLMEEEHQIYEDLDRVYRAYEYRYRDEPLNVLACELDLSRGIPGCNHTYRGKIDKVVELGGRLWVLDHKTHQTLPTAEYRQLDIQSHAYLWLLEGNKKRLGWDLPVGGMIWDYIQPQRVVWPQLTKTGKLKITKGSTGSTCYRSLVDWAHEHRTEITSAECDIIAKDAELLKRQHCPAFTRLLVPFNKEVHARQIKSILRWARQVGEYDWSKPPEDRNPSVCGNSYLCRMGKLAAARVEFGTEAQFLQFYDKRDPMERYK
;
A
#
# COMPACT_ATOMS: atom_id res chain seq x y z
N MET A 1 17.23 19.01 5.27
CA MET A 1 16.62 18.11 4.27
C MET A 1 15.23 17.64 4.73
N GLN A 2 14.44 17.05 3.84
CA GLN A 2 13.17 16.41 4.19
C GLN A 2 13.40 14.92 4.45
N ILE A 3 12.88 14.43 5.56
CA ILE A 3 12.98 13.04 6.00
C ILE A 3 11.60 12.39 5.90
N THR A 4 11.53 11.20 5.34
CA THR A 4 10.28 10.44 5.20
C THR A 4 10.36 9.10 5.91
N THR A 5 9.23 8.48 6.19
CA THR A 5 9.17 7.12 6.74
C THR A 5 9.90 6.10 5.85
N SER A 6 9.75 6.22 4.54
CA SER A 6 10.41 5.33 3.58
C SER A 6 11.93 5.45 3.67
N LEU A 7 12.45 6.69 3.74
CA LEU A 7 13.89 6.93 3.86
C LEU A 7 14.46 6.34 5.15
N ILE A 8 13.74 6.49 6.29
CA ILE A 8 14.14 5.85 7.55
C ILE A 8 14.14 4.33 7.43
N LYS A 9 13.10 3.75 6.84
CA LYS A 9 13.03 2.29 6.62
C LYS A 9 14.18 1.81 5.74
N SER A 10 14.50 2.52 4.66
CA SER A 10 15.64 2.19 3.80
C SER A 10 16.97 2.33 4.56
N TRP A 11 17.13 3.38 5.36
CA TRP A 11 18.32 3.57 6.19
C TRP A 11 18.53 2.45 7.22
N LEU A 12 17.48 2.08 7.92
CA LEU A 12 17.52 0.98 8.90
C LEU A 12 17.75 -0.39 8.25
N ASN A 13 17.28 -0.55 7.01
CA ASN A 13 17.53 -1.76 6.23
C ASN A 13 18.97 -1.80 5.72
N CYS A 14 19.38 -0.74 5.03
CA CYS A 14 20.73 -0.58 4.50
C CYS A 14 21.02 0.90 4.17
N PRO A 15 22.07 1.52 4.76
CA PRO A 15 22.41 2.92 4.45
C PRO A 15 22.64 3.19 2.97
N LEU A 16 23.21 2.23 2.23
CA LEU A 16 23.42 2.35 0.78
C LEU A 16 22.09 2.37 0.01
N GLU A 17 21.05 1.64 0.45
CA GLU A 17 19.70 1.73 -0.12
C GLU A 17 19.12 3.13 0.07
N ALA A 18 19.26 3.70 1.27
CA ALA A 18 18.82 5.06 1.55
C ALA A 18 19.55 6.11 0.71
N TYR A 19 20.86 5.92 0.47
CA TYR A 19 21.62 6.77 -0.42
C TYR A 19 21.04 6.78 -1.84
N TYR A 20 20.76 5.62 -2.40
CA TYR A 20 20.18 5.53 -3.74
C TYR A 20 18.76 6.08 -3.81
N ASP A 21 17.94 5.87 -2.76
CA ASP A 21 16.62 6.50 -2.66
C ASP A 21 16.72 8.03 -2.72
N LEU A 22 17.70 8.62 -2.02
CA LEU A 22 17.96 10.07 -2.06
C LEU A 22 18.48 10.56 -3.41
N GLN A 23 19.19 9.73 -4.15
CA GLN A 23 19.61 10.06 -5.51
C GLN A 23 18.47 9.87 -6.54
N GLY A 24 17.28 9.45 -6.09
CA GLY A 24 16.14 9.17 -6.96
C GLY A 24 16.30 7.91 -7.81
N ILE A 25 17.24 7.04 -7.47
CA ILE A 25 17.45 5.81 -8.21
C ILE A 25 16.42 4.77 -7.78
N THR A 26 15.63 4.31 -8.72
CA THR A 26 14.57 3.33 -8.50
C THR A 26 14.59 2.26 -9.57
N SER A 27 14.07 1.07 -9.25
CA SER A 27 13.84 0.04 -10.27
C SER A 27 12.94 0.57 -11.37
N LYS A 28 13.23 0.23 -12.63
CA LYS A 28 12.30 0.54 -13.72
C LYS A 28 10.93 -0.03 -13.41
N PRO A 29 9.87 0.76 -13.59
CA PRO A 29 8.53 0.24 -13.44
C PRO A 29 8.32 -0.87 -14.47
N HIS A 30 7.71 -1.94 -14.03
CA HIS A 30 7.29 -3.02 -14.93
C HIS A 30 5.79 -3.25 -14.70
N PRO A 31 4.97 -3.20 -15.75
CA PRO A 31 3.54 -3.46 -15.66
C PRO A 31 3.26 -4.77 -14.93
N GLY A 32 2.21 -4.78 -14.11
CA GLY A 32 1.78 -5.97 -13.39
C GLY A 32 2.64 -6.41 -12.21
N THR A 33 3.70 -5.69 -11.83
CA THR A 33 4.43 -5.97 -10.59
C THR A 33 3.58 -5.67 -9.35
N ALA A 34 3.96 -6.23 -8.19
CA ALA A 34 3.24 -5.97 -6.95
C ALA A 34 3.18 -4.47 -6.59
N LEU A 35 4.26 -3.73 -6.89
CA LEU A 35 4.31 -2.28 -6.68
C LEU A 35 3.37 -1.54 -7.62
N ASP A 36 3.39 -1.88 -8.89
CA ASP A 36 2.52 -1.30 -9.91
C ASP A 36 1.03 -1.56 -9.60
N ARG A 37 0.67 -2.81 -9.30
CA ARG A 37 -0.70 -3.17 -8.86
C ARG A 37 -1.16 -2.38 -7.64
N GLY A 38 -0.26 -2.19 -6.68
CA GLY A 38 -0.51 -1.38 -5.49
C GLY A 38 -0.77 0.08 -5.87
N THR A 39 0.07 0.66 -6.69
CA THR A 39 -0.05 2.06 -7.16
C THR A 39 -1.36 2.28 -7.91
N TYR A 40 -1.73 1.36 -8.81
CA TYR A 40 -2.98 1.42 -9.57
C TYR A 40 -4.21 1.41 -8.64
N LEU A 41 -4.28 0.47 -7.69
CA LEU A 41 -5.39 0.40 -6.75
C LEU A 41 -5.45 1.62 -5.81
N HIS A 42 -4.30 2.11 -5.32
CA HIS A 42 -4.25 3.30 -4.48
C HIS A 42 -4.79 4.52 -5.22
N ALA A 43 -4.33 4.78 -6.45
CA ALA A 43 -4.82 5.90 -7.25
C ALA A 43 -6.34 5.84 -7.48
N TRP A 44 -6.88 4.65 -7.70
CA TRP A 44 -8.32 4.48 -7.84
C TRP A 44 -9.08 4.71 -6.53
N LEU A 45 -8.57 4.19 -5.41
CA LEU A 45 -9.15 4.39 -4.09
C LEU A 45 -9.13 5.87 -3.65
N GLU A 46 -8.15 6.62 -4.12
CA GLU A 46 -8.00 8.05 -3.88
C GLU A 46 -9.03 8.88 -4.65
N THR A 47 -9.10 8.66 -5.96
CA THR A 47 -9.86 9.51 -6.88
C THR A 47 -11.30 9.05 -7.11
N GLY A 48 -11.61 7.78 -6.83
CA GLY A 48 -12.87 7.14 -7.19
C GLY A 48 -13.02 6.87 -8.69
N THR A 49 -11.99 7.16 -9.50
CA THR A 49 -11.95 6.94 -10.94
C THR A 49 -10.79 6.02 -11.33
N PRO A 50 -11.00 5.13 -12.33
CA PRO A 50 -9.94 4.24 -12.76
C PRO A 50 -8.75 5.03 -13.31
N PRO A 51 -7.52 4.74 -12.85
CA PRO A 51 -6.32 5.33 -13.43
C PRO A 51 -6.14 4.92 -14.90
N GLU A 52 -5.41 5.74 -15.65
CA GLU A 52 -5.00 5.36 -16.99
C GLU A 52 -4.10 4.13 -16.95
N ARG A 53 -4.37 3.19 -17.86
CA ARG A 53 -3.50 2.01 -18.02
C ARG A 53 -2.30 2.38 -18.89
N PRO A 54 -1.12 1.77 -18.70
CA PRO A 54 -0.01 1.91 -19.62
C PRO A 54 -0.43 1.60 -21.07
N ALA A 55 0.10 2.37 -22.04
CA ALA A 55 -0.33 2.25 -23.44
C ALA A 55 0.16 0.94 -24.10
N ASP A 56 1.34 0.46 -23.73
CA ASP A 56 2.03 -0.66 -24.39
C ASP A 56 1.97 -1.93 -23.51
N LEU A 57 0.74 -2.39 -23.20
CA LEU A 57 0.54 -3.61 -22.43
C LEU A 57 0.49 -4.84 -23.33
N MET A 58 1.14 -5.92 -22.88
CA MET A 58 0.92 -7.25 -23.45
C MET A 58 -0.46 -7.79 -23.04
N GLU A 59 -0.97 -8.78 -23.76
CA GLU A 59 -2.29 -9.39 -23.48
C GLU A 59 -2.44 -9.88 -22.03
N GLU A 60 -1.40 -10.54 -21.52
CA GLU A 60 -1.36 -11.01 -20.13
C GLU A 60 -1.39 -9.87 -19.12
N GLU A 61 -0.80 -8.72 -19.45
CA GLU A 61 -0.80 -7.54 -18.60
C GLU A 61 -2.17 -6.85 -18.60
N HIS A 62 -2.87 -6.81 -19.73
CA HIS A 62 -4.25 -6.34 -19.80
C HIS A 62 -5.15 -7.09 -18.81
N GLN A 63 -5.03 -8.43 -18.76
CA GLN A 63 -5.79 -9.26 -17.83
C GLN A 63 -5.52 -8.89 -16.37
N ILE A 64 -4.28 -8.53 -16.03
CA ILE A 64 -3.92 -8.09 -14.66
C ILE A 64 -4.72 -6.84 -14.25
N TYR A 65 -4.81 -5.84 -15.14
CA TYR A 65 -5.56 -4.62 -14.84
C TYR A 65 -7.07 -4.86 -14.79
N GLU A 66 -7.61 -5.74 -15.63
CA GLU A 66 -9.01 -6.16 -15.53
C GLU A 66 -9.32 -6.84 -14.20
N ASP A 67 -8.40 -7.67 -13.70
CA ASP A 67 -8.53 -8.29 -12.39
C ASP A 67 -8.47 -7.23 -11.26
N LEU A 68 -7.65 -6.19 -11.40
CA LEU A 68 -7.61 -5.07 -10.46
C LEU A 68 -8.90 -4.25 -10.48
N ASP A 69 -9.51 -4.04 -11.65
CA ASP A 69 -10.80 -3.38 -11.78
C ASP A 69 -11.91 -4.17 -11.06
N ARG A 70 -11.87 -5.50 -11.16
CA ARG A 70 -12.77 -6.39 -10.40
C ARG A 70 -12.54 -6.28 -8.89
N VAL A 71 -11.28 -6.21 -8.48
CA VAL A 71 -10.91 -6.01 -7.06
C VAL A 71 -11.48 -4.70 -6.53
N TYR A 72 -11.32 -3.60 -7.27
CA TYR A 72 -11.86 -2.30 -6.87
C TYR A 72 -13.39 -2.32 -6.75
N ARG A 73 -14.10 -2.84 -7.75
CA ARG A 73 -15.56 -2.96 -7.71
C ARG A 73 -16.05 -3.82 -6.54
N ALA A 74 -15.33 -4.90 -6.23
CA ALA A 74 -15.65 -5.74 -5.09
C ALA A 74 -15.40 -5.02 -3.75
N TYR A 75 -14.34 -4.21 -3.67
CA TYR A 75 -14.04 -3.36 -2.51
C TYR A 75 -15.12 -2.31 -2.30
N GLU A 76 -15.47 -1.56 -3.33
CA GLU A 76 -16.52 -0.53 -3.29
C GLU A 76 -17.86 -1.14 -2.87
N TYR A 77 -18.22 -2.29 -3.44
CA TYR A 77 -19.41 -3.01 -3.04
C TYR A 77 -19.37 -3.44 -1.57
N ARG A 78 -18.23 -3.92 -1.08
CA ARG A 78 -18.07 -4.37 0.33
C ARG A 78 -18.31 -3.23 1.32
N TYR A 79 -17.85 -2.03 1.00
CA TYR A 79 -17.87 -0.89 1.93
C TYR A 79 -18.94 0.17 1.63
N ARG A 80 -19.81 -0.04 0.65
CA ARG A 80 -20.86 0.93 0.27
C ARG A 80 -21.81 1.29 1.43
N ASP A 81 -22.09 0.33 2.30
CA ASP A 81 -23.01 0.49 3.44
C ASP A 81 -22.25 0.84 4.74
N GLU A 82 -20.94 0.99 4.67
CA GLU A 82 -20.05 1.38 5.77
C GLU A 82 -19.23 2.63 5.38
N PRO A 83 -19.89 3.74 5.01
CA PRO A 83 -19.17 4.93 4.58
C PRO A 83 -18.37 5.52 5.73
N LEU A 84 -17.14 5.92 5.47
CA LEU A 84 -16.31 6.66 6.40
C LEU A 84 -16.51 8.16 6.16
N ASN A 85 -16.58 8.94 7.24
CA ASN A 85 -16.54 10.40 7.12
C ASN A 85 -15.10 10.83 6.80
N VAL A 86 -14.80 10.98 5.51
CA VAL A 86 -13.47 11.35 5.01
C VAL A 86 -13.29 12.85 5.11
N LEU A 87 -12.32 13.31 5.88
CA LEU A 87 -11.97 14.71 6.07
C LEU A 87 -10.93 15.20 5.07
N ALA A 88 -10.01 14.33 4.67
CA ALA A 88 -8.99 14.60 3.66
C ALA A 88 -8.49 13.33 2.99
N CYS A 89 -8.09 13.45 1.72
CA CYS A 89 -7.36 12.42 0.96
C CYS A 89 -5.98 12.97 0.58
N GLU A 90 -5.00 12.07 0.44
CA GLU A 90 -3.63 12.38 0.00
C GLU A 90 -3.02 13.59 0.72
N LEU A 91 -3.24 13.62 2.02
CA LEU A 91 -2.87 14.76 2.86
C LEU A 91 -1.37 14.79 3.09
N ASP A 92 -0.71 15.79 2.49
CA ASP A 92 0.72 16.03 2.68
C ASP A 92 0.97 16.86 3.94
N LEU A 93 1.63 16.26 4.90
CA LEU A 93 1.96 16.88 6.17
C LEU A 93 3.46 16.94 6.38
N SER A 94 3.90 18.07 6.96
CA SER A 94 5.27 18.23 7.41
C SER A 94 5.34 18.80 8.84
N ARG A 95 6.41 18.46 9.53
CA ARG A 95 6.68 18.95 10.87
C ARG A 95 8.18 19.01 11.13
N GLY A 96 8.66 20.11 11.73
CA GLY A 96 10.06 20.25 12.16
C GLY A 96 10.48 19.14 13.12
N ILE A 97 11.67 18.59 12.92
CA ILE A 97 12.25 17.58 13.79
C ILE A 97 12.91 18.29 14.98
N PRO A 98 12.51 18.02 16.22
CA PRO A 98 13.10 18.68 17.38
C PRO A 98 14.61 18.49 17.46
N GLY A 99 15.35 19.58 17.68
CA GLY A 99 16.80 19.55 17.90
C GLY A 99 17.66 19.53 16.64
N CYS A 100 17.08 19.71 15.45
CA CYS A 100 17.82 19.88 14.20
C CYS A 100 17.06 20.72 13.17
N ASN A 101 17.74 21.12 12.09
CA ASN A 101 17.15 21.92 10.99
C ASN A 101 16.53 21.07 9.89
N HIS A 102 15.99 19.91 10.23
CA HIS A 102 15.36 19.00 9.27
C HIS A 102 13.86 18.93 9.51
N THR A 103 13.14 18.53 8.45
CA THR A 103 11.69 18.42 8.47
C THR A 103 11.29 16.98 8.17
N TYR A 104 10.41 16.43 9.00
CA TYR A 104 9.75 15.18 8.71
C TYR A 104 8.55 15.43 7.81
N ARG A 105 8.37 14.65 6.76
CA ARG A 105 7.26 14.75 5.81
C ARG A 105 6.63 13.39 5.56
N GLY A 106 5.31 13.38 5.45
CA GLY A 106 4.55 12.19 5.11
C GLY A 106 3.27 12.56 4.38
N LYS A 107 2.90 11.73 3.42
CA LYS A 107 1.64 11.80 2.69
C LYS A 107 0.71 10.73 3.23
N ILE A 108 -0.41 11.14 3.79
CA ILE A 108 -1.41 10.28 4.43
C ILE A 108 -2.51 9.99 3.41
N ASP A 109 -2.82 8.73 3.14
CA ASP A 109 -3.83 8.35 2.13
C ASP A 109 -5.18 8.98 2.48
N LYS A 110 -5.68 8.77 3.70
CA LYS A 110 -6.92 9.42 4.16
C LYS A 110 -6.87 9.76 5.65
N VAL A 111 -7.54 10.87 6.00
CA VAL A 111 -7.92 11.15 7.39
C VAL A 111 -9.43 11.06 7.47
N VAL A 112 -9.92 10.26 8.41
CA VAL A 112 -11.34 10.02 8.61
C VAL A 112 -11.76 10.35 10.03
N GLU A 113 -13.01 10.74 10.20
CA GLU A 113 -13.65 10.85 11.51
C GLU A 113 -14.41 9.55 11.81
N LEU A 114 -14.13 8.95 12.94
CA LEU A 114 -14.84 7.77 13.42
C LEU A 114 -14.99 7.85 14.94
N GLY A 115 -16.24 7.83 15.41
CA GLY A 115 -16.56 7.90 16.84
C GLY A 115 -16.07 9.17 17.54
N GLY A 116 -16.13 10.33 16.88
CA GLY A 116 -15.67 11.61 17.40
C GLY A 116 -14.15 11.72 17.54
N ARG A 117 -13.39 10.96 16.77
CA ARG A 117 -11.92 10.94 16.75
C ARG A 117 -11.40 10.97 15.34
N LEU A 118 -10.18 11.52 15.18
CA LEU A 118 -9.44 11.50 13.93
C LEU A 118 -8.67 10.19 13.79
N TRP A 119 -8.88 9.50 12.68
CA TRP A 119 -8.14 8.28 12.36
C TRP A 119 -7.38 8.50 11.05
N VAL A 120 -6.14 8.04 11.04
CA VAL A 120 -5.38 7.90 9.80
C VAL A 120 -5.77 6.57 9.16
N LEU A 121 -6.17 6.60 7.91
CA LEU A 121 -6.43 5.39 7.12
C LEU A 121 -5.32 5.27 6.07
N ASP A 122 -4.75 4.09 5.96
CA ASP A 122 -3.70 3.76 4.99
C ASP A 122 -4.06 2.45 4.29
N HIS A 123 -4.19 2.52 2.96
CA HIS A 123 -4.49 1.36 2.13
C HIS A 123 -3.25 0.50 1.92
N LYS A 124 -3.41 -0.80 2.01
CA LYS A 124 -2.32 -1.76 1.75
C LYS A 124 -2.78 -2.93 0.92
N THR A 125 -2.16 -3.08 -0.25
CA THR A 125 -2.26 -4.34 -1.01
C THR A 125 -1.26 -5.33 -0.46
N HIS A 126 -1.74 -6.44 0.09
CA HIS A 126 -0.87 -7.42 0.75
C HIS A 126 -1.38 -8.85 0.58
N GLN A 127 -0.47 -9.81 0.50
CA GLN A 127 -0.84 -11.23 0.41
C GLN A 127 -1.27 -11.81 1.76
N THR A 128 -0.63 -11.36 2.85
CA THR A 128 -0.88 -11.84 4.21
C THR A 128 -1.27 -10.67 5.11
N LEU A 129 -2.15 -10.91 6.08
CA LEU A 129 -2.55 -9.90 7.05
C LEU A 129 -1.59 -9.88 8.24
N PRO A 130 -0.93 -8.77 8.54
CA PRO A 130 -0.21 -8.61 9.80
C PRO A 130 -1.17 -8.57 10.99
N THR A 131 -0.66 -8.88 12.19
CA THR A 131 -1.43 -8.76 13.42
C THR A 131 -1.53 -7.30 13.89
N ALA A 132 -2.52 -7.00 14.73
CA ALA A 132 -2.67 -5.67 15.33
C ALA A 132 -1.46 -5.30 16.19
N GLU A 133 -0.88 -6.25 16.91
CA GLU A 133 0.30 -6.07 17.76
C GLU A 133 1.51 -5.66 16.91
N TYR A 134 1.71 -6.31 15.77
CA TYR A 134 2.76 -5.91 14.82
C TYR A 134 2.57 -4.47 14.35
N ARG A 135 1.34 -4.08 14.02
CA ARG A 135 1.01 -2.73 13.56
C ARG A 135 1.08 -1.67 14.64
N GLN A 136 0.94 -2.05 15.91
CA GLN A 136 1.19 -1.13 17.03
C GLN A 136 2.66 -0.68 17.14
N LEU A 137 3.59 -1.40 16.53
CA LEU A 137 5.01 -1.06 16.53
C LEU A 137 5.50 -0.50 15.21
N ASP A 138 4.62 -0.37 14.20
CA ASP A 138 5.00 0.09 12.85
C ASP A 138 5.42 1.57 12.86
N ILE A 139 6.58 1.84 12.26
CA ILE A 139 7.17 3.19 12.17
C ILE A 139 6.20 4.15 11.46
N GLN A 140 5.53 3.71 10.40
CA GLN A 140 4.62 4.54 9.60
C GLN A 140 3.42 4.99 10.44
N SER A 141 2.84 4.07 11.24
CA SER A 141 1.74 4.42 12.15
C SER A 141 2.09 5.59 13.04
N HIS A 142 3.21 5.48 13.75
CA HIS A 142 3.58 6.50 14.71
C HIS A 142 4.03 7.81 14.07
N ALA A 143 4.70 7.75 12.93
CA ALA A 143 5.09 8.92 12.17
C ALA A 143 3.87 9.70 11.67
N TYR A 144 2.88 9.03 11.11
CA TYR A 144 1.65 9.66 10.61
C TYR A 144 0.80 10.23 11.73
N LEU A 145 0.66 9.51 12.85
CA LEU A 145 -0.05 10.03 14.02
C LEU A 145 0.65 11.27 14.62
N TRP A 146 1.96 11.29 14.65
CA TRP A 146 2.73 12.44 15.11
C TRP A 146 2.61 13.65 14.18
N LEU A 147 2.60 13.44 12.87
CA LEU A 147 2.36 14.47 11.87
C LEU A 147 0.94 15.03 12.01
N LEU A 148 -0.07 14.17 12.09
CA LEU A 148 -1.46 14.57 12.26
C LEU A 148 -1.67 15.38 13.55
N GLU A 149 -1.18 14.88 14.69
CA GLU A 149 -1.32 15.57 15.98
C GLU A 149 -0.66 16.95 15.96
N GLY A 150 0.46 17.11 15.27
CA GLY A 150 1.16 18.39 15.15
C GLY A 150 0.51 19.40 14.19
N ASN A 151 -0.35 18.92 13.28
CA ASN A 151 -0.94 19.76 12.23
C ASN A 151 -2.46 19.93 12.36
N LYS A 152 -3.17 19.12 13.14
CA LYS A 152 -4.63 19.09 13.21
C LYS A 152 -5.26 20.47 13.52
N LYS A 153 -4.67 21.23 14.43
CA LYS A 153 -5.16 22.59 14.75
C LYS A 153 -5.05 23.55 13.56
N ARG A 154 -3.94 23.47 12.80
CA ARG A 154 -3.73 24.25 11.59
C ARG A 154 -4.75 23.89 10.50
N LEU A 155 -5.22 22.64 10.51
CA LEU A 155 -6.25 22.12 9.59
C LEU A 155 -7.69 22.41 10.07
N GLY A 156 -7.86 23.06 11.22
CA GLY A 156 -9.17 23.36 11.80
C GLY A 156 -9.83 22.15 12.48
N TRP A 157 -9.09 21.11 12.78
CA TRP A 157 -9.61 19.90 13.42
C TRP A 157 -9.33 19.89 14.91
N ASP A 158 -10.38 19.92 15.72
CA ASP A 158 -10.29 19.94 17.19
C ASP A 158 -10.59 18.58 17.85
N LEU A 159 -10.70 17.54 17.03
CA LEU A 159 -10.95 16.20 17.52
C LEU A 159 -9.66 15.52 18.04
N PRO A 160 -9.77 14.65 19.06
CA PRO A 160 -8.65 13.85 19.50
C PRO A 160 -8.26 12.80 18.45
N VAL A 161 -6.96 12.47 18.38
CA VAL A 161 -6.49 11.37 17.51
C VAL A 161 -6.96 10.04 18.10
N GLY A 162 -7.59 9.22 17.27
CA GLY A 162 -8.13 7.90 17.60
C GLY A 162 -7.15 6.77 17.37
N GLY A 163 -6.36 6.85 16.30
CA GLY A 163 -5.42 5.81 15.93
C GLY A 163 -5.23 5.68 14.43
N MET A 164 -4.90 4.46 14.01
CA MET A 164 -4.64 4.08 12.64
C MET A 164 -5.64 3.03 12.17
N ILE A 165 -6.13 3.16 10.96
CA ILE A 165 -6.91 2.15 10.25
C ILE A 165 -6.05 1.64 9.09
N TRP A 166 -5.63 0.39 9.18
CA TRP A 166 -4.97 -0.30 8.10
C TRP A 166 -6.03 -0.97 7.23
N ASP A 167 -6.23 -0.47 6.04
CA ASP A 167 -7.24 -0.98 5.11
C ASP A 167 -6.57 -1.94 4.12
N TYR A 168 -6.67 -3.24 4.43
CA TYR A 168 -6.02 -4.29 3.68
C TYR A 168 -6.87 -4.77 2.52
N ILE A 169 -6.25 -4.81 1.36
CA ILE A 169 -6.79 -5.38 0.14
C ILE A 169 -5.91 -6.57 -0.24
N GLN A 170 -6.52 -7.74 -0.39
CA GLN A 170 -5.87 -8.98 -0.82
C GLN A 170 -6.39 -9.37 -2.21
N PRO A 171 -5.80 -8.82 -3.30
CA PRO A 171 -6.33 -9.00 -4.67
C PRO A 171 -6.48 -10.47 -5.06
N GLN A 172 -5.54 -11.32 -4.65
CA GLN A 172 -5.55 -12.75 -4.93
C GLN A 172 -6.74 -13.51 -4.31
N ARG A 173 -7.49 -12.88 -3.42
CA ARG A 173 -8.71 -13.44 -2.82
C ARG A 173 -10.00 -13.00 -3.50
N VAL A 174 -9.93 -12.07 -4.44
CA VAL A 174 -11.05 -11.70 -5.30
C VAL A 174 -11.02 -12.63 -6.51
N VAL A 175 -11.62 -13.80 -6.35
CA VAL A 175 -11.58 -14.85 -7.37
C VAL A 175 -12.80 -14.73 -8.28
N TRP A 176 -12.55 -14.77 -9.59
CA TRP A 176 -13.57 -14.87 -10.59
C TRP A 176 -14.17 -16.29 -10.61
N PRO A 177 -15.49 -16.46 -10.71
CA PRO A 177 -16.10 -17.76 -10.82
C PRO A 177 -15.54 -18.54 -12.01
N GLN A 178 -15.28 -19.83 -11.83
CA GLN A 178 -14.76 -20.70 -12.88
C GLN A 178 -15.76 -21.81 -13.17
N LEU A 179 -15.76 -22.28 -14.40
CA LEU A 179 -16.49 -23.50 -14.76
C LEU A 179 -15.69 -24.74 -14.36
N THR A 180 -16.39 -25.76 -13.90
CA THR A 180 -15.81 -27.09 -13.72
C THR A 180 -15.55 -27.75 -15.08
N LYS A 181 -14.78 -28.85 -15.11
CA LYS A 181 -14.58 -29.63 -16.35
C LYS A 181 -15.89 -30.15 -16.98
N THR A 182 -16.96 -30.17 -16.17
CA THR A 182 -18.31 -30.59 -16.63
C THR A 182 -19.21 -29.41 -16.99
N GLY A 183 -18.67 -28.19 -17.12
CA GLY A 183 -19.41 -26.99 -17.47
C GLY A 183 -20.27 -26.39 -16.36
N LYS A 184 -20.17 -26.90 -15.12
CA LYS A 184 -20.92 -26.34 -13.98
C LYS A 184 -20.12 -25.23 -13.32
N LEU A 185 -20.82 -24.22 -12.79
CA LEU A 185 -20.20 -23.14 -12.05
C LEU A 185 -19.51 -23.68 -10.79
N LYS A 186 -18.20 -23.38 -10.66
CA LYS A 186 -17.43 -23.70 -9.47
C LYS A 186 -17.34 -22.46 -8.59
N ILE A 187 -18.15 -22.41 -7.56
CA ILE A 187 -18.04 -21.37 -6.53
C ILE A 187 -17.11 -21.90 -5.45
N THR A 188 -15.95 -21.29 -5.35
CA THR A 188 -14.95 -21.69 -4.38
C THR A 188 -15.33 -21.14 -3.01
N LYS A 189 -15.71 -22.02 -2.09
CA LYS A 189 -15.93 -21.72 -0.67
C LYS A 189 -14.62 -22.05 0.05
N GLY A 190 -13.99 -21.09 0.68
CA GLY A 190 -12.84 -21.38 1.51
C GLY A 190 -11.82 -20.24 1.63
N SER A 191 -10.85 -20.43 2.51
CA SER A 191 -9.87 -19.41 2.91
C SER A 191 -8.89 -18.98 1.82
N THR A 192 -8.80 -19.72 0.73
CA THR A 192 -7.77 -19.51 -0.31
C THR A 192 -8.33 -19.08 -1.66
N GLY A 193 -9.64 -18.88 -1.79
CA GLY A 193 -10.23 -18.53 -3.08
C GLY A 193 -11.72 -18.29 -2.97
N SER A 194 -12.13 -17.43 -2.06
CA SER A 194 -13.54 -17.08 -1.93
C SER A 194 -13.93 -16.09 -3.00
N THR A 195 -14.89 -16.49 -3.81
CA THR A 195 -15.59 -15.60 -4.73
C THR A 195 -16.30 -14.53 -3.89
N CYS A 196 -16.04 -13.27 -4.18
CA CYS A 196 -16.81 -12.17 -3.61
C CYS A 196 -18.16 -12.07 -4.29
N TYR A 197 -19.18 -11.61 -3.54
CA TYR A 197 -20.53 -11.42 -4.10
C TYR A 197 -20.53 -10.59 -5.38
N ARG A 198 -19.78 -9.48 -5.40
CA ARG A 198 -19.69 -8.62 -6.59
C ARG A 198 -19.09 -9.33 -7.79
N SER A 199 -18.02 -10.10 -7.59
CA SER A 199 -17.42 -10.89 -8.68
C SER A 199 -18.37 -11.92 -9.26
N LEU A 200 -19.21 -12.54 -8.41
CA LEU A 200 -20.25 -13.46 -8.87
C LEU A 200 -21.31 -12.74 -9.71
N VAL A 201 -21.75 -11.56 -9.26
CA VAL A 201 -22.77 -10.77 -9.99
C VAL A 201 -22.24 -10.30 -11.34
N ASP A 202 -21.01 -9.79 -11.39
CA ASP A 202 -20.38 -9.33 -12.62
C ASP A 202 -20.20 -10.51 -13.60
N TRP A 203 -19.71 -11.64 -13.11
CA TRP A 203 -19.56 -12.84 -13.93
C TRP A 203 -20.91 -13.31 -14.50
N ALA A 204 -21.96 -13.38 -13.66
CA ALA A 204 -23.29 -13.79 -14.11
C ALA A 204 -23.86 -12.83 -15.16
N HIS A 205 -23.57 -11.53 -15.04
CA HIS A 205 -24.00 -10.54 -16.01
C HIS A 205 -23.29 -10.69 -17.36
N GLU A 206 -21.97 -10.92 -17.34
CA GLU A 206 -21.16 -11.10 -18.56
C GLU A 206 -21.53 -12.39 -19.31
N HIS A 207 -21.83 -13.48 -18.57
CA HIS A 207 -22.14 -14.80 -19.13
C HIS A 207 -23.65 -15.12 -19.20
N ARG A 208 -24.51 -14.11 -19.09
CA ARG A 208 -25.97 -14.28 -19.02
C ARG A 208 -26.60 -15.11 -20.15
N THR A 209 -25.96 -15.14 -21.32
CA THR A 209 -26.44 -15.92 -22.50
C THR A 209 -25.98 -17.37 -22.48
N GLU A 210 -25.00 -17.71 -21.63
CA GLU A 210 -24.40 -19.05 -21.51
C GLU A 210 -24.91 -19.78 -20.26
N ILE A 211 -25.57 -19.04 -19.34
CA ILE A 211 -26.04 -19.58 -18.07
C ILE A 211 -27.42 -20.23 -18.25
N THR A 212 -27.55 -21.48 -17.88
CA THR A 212 -28.82 -22.19 -17.84
C THR A 212 -29.73 -21.74 -16.70
N SER A 213 -31.04 -22.00 -16.78
CA SER A 213 -32.00 -21.67 -15.74
C SER A 213 -31.62 -22.31 -14.39
N ALA A 214 -31.15 -23.57 -14.40
CA ALA A 214 -30.71 -24.26 -13.18
C ALA A 214 -29.45 -23.63 -12.56
N GLU A 215 -28.55 -23.09 -13.36
CA GLU A 215 -27.37 -22.35 -12.90
C GLU A 215 -27.76 -20.99 -12.33
N CYS A 216 -28.79 -20.33 -12.88
CA CYS A 216 -29.32 -19.08 -12.31
C CYS A 216 -29.81 -19.28 -10.86
N ASP A 217 -30.50 -20.39 -10.57
CA ASP A 217 -30.99 -20.70 -9.23
C ASP A 217 -29.82 -20.95 -8.25
N ILE A 218 -28.77 -21.64 -8.71
CA ILE A 218 -27.55 -21.88 -7.92
C ILE A 218 -26.85 -20.55 -7.65
N ILE A 219 -26.69 -19.71 -8.67
CA ILE A 219 -26.07 -18.38 -8.54
C ILE A 219 -26.84 -17.51 -7.58
N ALA A 220 -28.17 -17.48 -7.67
CA ALA A 220 -29.01 -16.71 -6.76
C ALA A 220 -28.87 -17.16 -5.31
N LYS A 221 -28.88 -18.48 -5.06
CA LYS A 221 -28.67 -19.06 -3.73
C LYS A 221 -27.29 -18.76 -3.17
N ASP A 222 -26.26 -18.88 -3.96
CA ASP A 222 -24.88 -18.61 -3.54
C ASP A 222 -24.61 -17.11 -3.43
N ALA A 223 -25.28 -16.26 -4.23
CA ALA A 223 -25.23 -14.82 -4.09
C ALA A 223 -25.77 -14.36 -2.74
N GLU A 224 -26.91 -14.91 -2.28
CA GLU A 224 -27.47 -14.62 -0.95
C GLU A 224 -26.54 -15.08 0.19
N LEU A 225 -25.86 -16.20 0.03
CA LEU A 225 -24.88 -16.67 0.99
C LEU A 225 -23.64 -15.74 1.04
N LEU A 226 -23.10 -15.38 -0.10
CA LEU A 226 -21.92 -14.51 -0.21
C LEU A 226 -22.22 -13.07 0.24
N LYS A 227 -23.44 -12.59 0.03
CA LYS A 227 -23.90 -11.28 0.50
C LYS A 227 -23.88 -11.17 2.03
N ARG A 228 -24.15 -12.27 2.73
CA ARG A 228 -24.12 -12.34 4.20
C ARG A 228 -22.72 -12.56 4.77
N GLN A 229 -21.78 -13.03 3.95
CA GLN A 229 -20.40 -13.28 4.36
C GLN A 229 -19.54 -12.05 4.11
N HIS A 230 -18.72 -11.69 5.08
CA HIS A 230 -17.67 -10.70 4.84
C HIS A 230 -16.69 -11.25 3.81
N CYS A 231 -16.45 -10.49 2.74
CA CYS A 231 -15.44 -10.87 1.76
C CYS A 231 -14.06 -10.89 2.43
N PRO A 232 -13.37 -12.03 2.50
CA PRO A 232 -12.10 -12.16 3.21
C PRO A 232 -10.95 -11.43 2.50
N ALA A 233 -11.20 -10.88 1.30
CA ALA A 233 -10.23 -10.09 0.56
C ALA A 233 -10.01 -8.70 1.15
N PHE A 234 -10.94 -8.21 1.99
CA PHE A 234 -10.92 -6.85 2.51
C PHE A 234 -11.04 -6.84 4.04
N THR A 235 -10.10 -6.18 4.69
CA THR A 235 -10.07 -6.12 6.16
C THR A 235 -9.59 -4.77 6.61
N ARG A 236 -10.40 -4.07 7.41
CA ARG A 236 -10.00 -2.86 8.13
C ARG A 236 -9.53 -3.25 9.54
N LEU A 237 -8.23 -3.11 9.77
CA LEU A 237 -7.60 -3.37 11.05
C LEU A 237 -7.45 -2.05 11.80
N LEU A 238 -8.23 -1.87 12.87
CA LEU A 238 -8.15 -0.70 13.73
C LEU A 238 -7.04 -0.90 14.76
N VAL A 239 -6.10 0.06 14.81
CA VAL A 239 -5.02 0.12 15.79
C VAL A 239 -5.21 1.39 16.62
N PRO A 240 -5.81 1.29 17.82
CA PRO A 240 -6.09 2.45 18.67
C PRO A 240 -4.82 3.17 19.10
N PHE A 241 -4.91 4.49 19.24
CA PHE A 241 -3.82 5.30 19.73
C PHE A 241 -3.47 4.95 21.19
N ASN A 242 -2.28 4.42 21.39
CA ASN A 242 -1.72 4.17 22.71
C ASN A 242 -0.62 5.21 23.00
N LYS A 243 -0.89 6.12 23.93
CA LYS A 243 0.00 7.25 24.25
C LYS A 243 1.40 6.82 24.69
N GLU A 244 1.51 5.77 25.48
CA GLU A 244 2.79 5.31 26.02
C GLU A 244 3.64 4.63 24.92
N VAL A 245 3.03 3.74 24.13
CA VAL A 245 3.69 3.10 23.01
C VAL A 245 4.11 4.16 21.99
N HIS A 246 3.21 5.09 21.66
CA HIS A 246 3.50 6.18 20.74
C HIS A 246 4.70 7.04 21.21
N ALA A 247 4.73 7.44 22.48
CA ALA A 247 5.82 8.27 23.01
C ALA A 247 7.19 7.56 22.91
N ARG A 248 7.23 6.25 23.12
CA ARG A 248 8.45 5.45 22.96
C ARG A 248 8.88 5.34 21.50
N GLN A 249 7.92 4.99 20.62
CA GLN A 249 8.21 4.79 19.20
C GLN A 249 8.62 6.09 18.52
N ILE A 250 7.90 7.19 18.76
CA ILE A 250 8.24 8.47 18.14
C ILE A 250 9.60 9.00 18.57
N LYS A 251 10.01 8.76 19.82
CA LYS A 251 11.35 9.09 20.29
C LYS A 251 12.44 8.39 19.46
N SER A 252 12.24 7.12 19.15
CA SER A 252 13.16 6.35 18.31
C SER A 252 13.14 6.84 16.86
N ILE A 253 11.96 7.07 16.30
CA ILE A 253 11.78 7.58 14.92
C ILE A 253 12.47 8.93 14.75
N LEU A 254 12.29 9.87 15.70
CA LEU A 254 12.91 11.18 15.63
C LEU A 254 14.44 11.13 15.82
N ARG A 255 14.94 10.16 16.59
CA ARG A 255 16.38 9.89 16.68
C ARG A 255 16.94 9.42 15.34
N TRP A 256 16.30 8.42 14.71
CA TRP A 256 16.69 7.93 13.39
C TRP A 256 16.59 9.02 12.32
N ALA A 257 15.52 9.82 12.37
CA ALA A 257 15.37 10.95 11.45
C ALA A 257 16.50 11.97 11.57
N ARG A 258 16.98 12.28 12.79
CA ARG A 258 18.15 13.13 12.98
C ARG A 258 19.43 12.48 12.43
N GLN A 259 19.67 11.20 12.73
CA GLN A 259 20.83 10.48 12.22
C GLN A 259 20.87 10.49 10.68
N VAL A 260 19.73 10.23 10.04
CA VAL A 260 19.59 10.31 8.57
C VAL A 260 19.83 11.72 8.08
N GLY A 261 19.29 12.74 8.76
CA GLY A 261 19.44 14.14 8.36
C GLY A 261 20.86 14.69 8.48
N GLU A 262 21.58 14.24 9.49
CA GLU A 262 22.95 14.68 9.82
C GLU A 262 24.03 13.87 9.09
N TYR A 263 23.64 12.79 8.40
CA TYR A 263 24.59 11.96 7.65
C TYR A 263 25.14 12.69 6.44
N ASP A 264 26.43 12.48 6.13
CA ASP A 264 27.08 13.03 4.93
C ASP A 264 26.73 12.23 3.67
N TRP A 265 25.73 12.72 2.95
CA TRP A 265 25.24 12.11 1.70
C TRP A 265 26.04 12.52 0.46
N SER A 266 27.19 13.19 0.59
CA SER A 266 28.02 13.59 -0.54
C SER A 266 28.66 12.40 -1.25
N LYS A 267 28.79 11.26 -0.57
CA LYS A 267 29.35 10.02 -1.09
C LYS A 267 28.51 8.80 -0.64
N PRO A 268 28.58 7.69 -1.39
CA PRO A 268 27.92 6.46 -1.01
C PRO A 268 28.43 5.97 0.36
N PRO A 269 27.54 5.50 1.26
CA PRO A 269 27.95 4.85 2.50
C PRO A 269 28.82 3.62 2.24
N GLU A 270 29.88 3.47 3.03
CA GLU A 270 30.70 2.26 3.04
C GLU A 270 29.99 1.11 3.79
N ASP A 271 29.20 1.48 4.81
CA ASP A 271 28.44 0.54 5.59
C ASP A 271 27.30 -0.08 4.79
N ARG A 272 27.33 -1.40 4.72
CA ARG A 272 26.31 -2.24 4.10
C ARG A 272 25.76 -3.21 5.14
N ASN A 273 24.49 -3.51 5.03
CA ASN A 273 23.95 -4.60 5.82
C ASN A 273 24.23 -5.94 5.11
N PRO A 274 25.19 -6.74 5.58
CA PRO A 274 25.60 -7.97 4.91
C PRO A 274 24.49 -9.02 4.85
N SER A 275 23.53 -8.96 5.80
CA SER A 275 22.37 -9.87 5.81
C SER A 275 21.32 -9.52 4.76
N VAL A 276 21.35 -8.29 4.24
CA VAL A 276 20.40 -7.77 3.26
C VAL A 276 21.04 -7.66 1.89
N CYS A 277 22.33 -7.33 1.86
CA CYS A 277 23.09 -7.09 0.64
C CYS A 277 23.18 -8.37 -0.22
N GLY A 278 22.78 -8.25 -1.49
CA GLY A 278 22.76 -9.38 -2.42
C GLY A 278 21.50 -10.27 -2.34
N ASN A 279 20.62 -10.04 -1.37
CA ASN A 279 19.32 -10.71 -1.31
C ASN A 279 18.27 -9.88 -2.03
N SER A 280 17.85 -10.31 -3.22
CA SER A 280 16.88 -9.60 -4.06
C SER A 280 15.50 -9.42 -3.42
N TYR A 281 15.17 -10.19 -2.39
CA TYR A 281 13.91 -10.06 -1.64
C TYR A 281 14.00 -9.05 -0.48
N LEU A 282 15.18 -8.90 0.12
CA LEU A 282 15.38 -8.03 1.27
C LEU A 282 15.94 -6.65 0.90
N CYS A 283 16.71 -6.59 -0.18
CA CYS A 283 17.30 -5.33 -0.68
C CYS A 283 16.70 -4.99 -2.03
N ARG A 284 15.91 -3.92 -2.10
CA ARG A 284 15.38 -3.39 -3.38
C ARG A 284 16.50 -3.07 -4.36
N MET A 285 17.68 -2.74 -3.83
CA MET A 285 18.88 -2.41 -4.58
C MET A 285 19.89 -3.57 -4.67
N GLY A 286 19.49 -4.80 -4.32
CA GLY A 286 20.39 -5.95 -4.29
C GLY A 286 21.03 -6.25 -5.66
N LYS A 287 20.25 -6.08 -6.72
CA LYS A 287 20.77 -6.14 -8.10
C LYS A 287 21.74 -5.00 -8.41
N LEU A 288 21.54 -3.85 -7.80
CA LEU A 288 22.37 -2.67 -7.90
C LEU A 288 23.74 -2.85 -7.24
N ALA A 289 23.76 -3.38 -6.03
CA ALA A 289 25.03 -3.64 -5.33
C ALA A 289 25.85 -4.70 -6.09
N ALA A 290 25.19 -5.74 -6.61
CA ALA A 290 25.82 -6.75 -7.46
C ALA A 290 26.32 -6.14 -8.79
N ALA A 291 25.47 -5.37 -9.48
CA ALA A 291 25.84 -4.73 -10.75
C ALA A 291 27.01 -3.74 -10.62
N ARG A 292 27.10 -2.99 -9.51
CA ARG A 292 28.22 -2.06 -9.28
C ARG A 292 29.56 -2.79 -9.06
N VAL A 293 29.51 -3.99 -8.49
CA VAL A 293 30.69 -4.86 -8.37
C VAL A 293 31.04 -5.50 -9.72
N GLU A 294 30.00 -5.86 -10.49
CA GLU A 294 30.12 -6.62 -11.73
C GLU A 294 30.41 -5.73 -12.95
N PHE A 295 29.82 -4.53 -13.03
CA PHE A 295 29.89 -3.66 -14.21
C PHE A 295 30.80 -2.44 -14.07
N GLY A 296 31.36 -2.17 -12.90
CA GLY A 296 32.46 -1.20 -12.70
C GLY A 296 32.16 0.27 -12.96
N THR A 297 31.05 0.65 -13.63
CA THR A 297 30.73 2.04 -13.96
C THR A 297 29.28 2.39 -13.65
N GLU A 298 29.07 3.62 -13.13
CA GLU A 298 27.73 4.14 -12.83
C GLU A 298 26.84 4.21 -14.09
N ALA A 299 27.40 4.46 -15.26
CA ALA A 299 26.65 4.53 -16.50
C ALA A 299 26.03 3.18 -16.92
N GLN A 300 26.76 2.08 -16.74
CA GLN A 300 26.24 0.73 -17.01
C GLN A 300 25.13 0.33 -16.02
N PHE A 301 25.28 0.74 -14.78
CA PHE A 301 24.32 0.56 -13.73
C PHE A 301 22.99 1.30 -14.00
N LEU A 302 23.04 2.54 -14.46
CA LEU A 302 21.85 3.34 -14.78
C LEU A 302 21.05 2.81 -15.98
N GLN A 303 21.60 1.86 -16.76
CA GLN A 303 20.82 1.18 -17.82
C GLN A 303 19.67 0.33 -17.29
N PHE A 304 19.77 -0.15 -16.05
CA PHE A 304 18.76 -1.03 -15.43
C PHE A 304 17.81 -0.29 -14.47
N TYR A 305 18.07 1.00 -14.21
CA TYR A 305 17.33 1.80 -13.24
C TYR A 305 16.96 3.14 -13.81
N ASP A 306 15.84 3.66 -13.38
CA ASP A 306 15.41 5.02 -13.67
C ASP A 306 15.92 5.98 -12.59
N LYS A 307 16.18 7.21 -12.99
CA LYS A 307 16.45 8.30 -12.08
C LYS A 307 15.23 9.22 -12.04
N ARG A 308 14.56 9.27 -10.90
CA ARG A 308 13.38 10.09 -10.66
C ARG A 308 13.66 11.14 -9.61
N ASP A 309 12.86 12.20 -9.59
CA ASP A 309 12.84 13.14 -8.48
C ASP A 309 12.36 12.39 -7.22
N PRO A 310 13.18 12.25 -6.16
CA PRO A 310 12.80 11.56 -4.94
C PRO A 310 11.55 12.15 -4.27
N MET A 311 11.23 13.40 -4.60
CA MET A 311 10.10 14.14 -4.05
C MET A 311 8.89 14.19 -4.99
N GLU A 312 8.93 13.53 -6.14
CA GLU A 312 7.86 13.55 -7.15
C GLU A 312 6.49 13.16 -6.57
N ARG A 313 6.46 12.14 -5.71
CA ARG A 313 5.23 11.68 -5.04
C ARG A 313 4.59 12.70 -4.09
N TYR A 314 5.29 13.81 -3.81
CA TYR A 314 4.81 14.88 -2.94
C TYR A 314 4.45 16.16 -3.74
N LYS A 315 4.55 16.11 -5.06
CA LYS A 315 4.07 17.15 -5.97
C LYS A 315 2.61 16.93 -6.33
#